data_44c9b8eb9ae8c6acc17b5116de1029ff
#
_entry.id   44c9b8eb9ae8c6acc17b5116de1029ff
#
_cell.length_a   1.000
_cell.length_b   1.000
_cell.length_c   1.000
_cell.angle_alpha   90.00
_cell.angle_beta   90.00
_cell.angle_gamma   90.00
#
_symmetry.space_group_name_H-M   'P 1'
#
loop_
_entity.id
_entity.type
_entity.pdbx_description
1 polymer ?
#
loop_
_entity_poly.entity_id
_entity_poly.type
_entity_poly.pdbx_seq_one_letter_code
_entity_poly.pdbx_strand_id
1 'polypeptide(L)'
;IMLDGEDITYQKEHVRSKVIGHLFQDPLKGTAPHMTIEENMALAYLRTTTSKNAYFSRIKAADKKKFREQLALLDMGLEDRMKQPVGLLSGGQRQALTLLMATMVTPKILLLDEHTAALDPATAEKVLNLTKKIVSEQNITCLMVTHNMHQALELGNRTLMMDSGNIVLDVSGEEREKMSVDDLLEQFAVRAGKALDNDRILFSKVEA
;
A
#
# COMPACT_ATOMS: atom_id res chain seq x y z
N ILE A 1 17.38 -11.92 1.43
CA ILE A 1 16.55 -10.77 1.87
C ILE A 1 16.70 -10.66 3.37
N MET A 2 17.21 -9.50 3.83
CA MET A 2 17.36 -9.21 5.26
C MET A 2 16.25 -8.27 5.72
N LEU A 3 15.60 -8.58 6.84
CA LEU A 3 14.60 -7.73 7.48
C LEU A 3 14.90 -7.65 8.99
N ASP A 4 15.21 -6.46 9.49
CA ASP A 4 15.65 -6.22 10.88
C ASP A 4 16.78 -7.15 11.33
N GLY A 5 17.76 -7.40 10.45
CA GLY A 5 18.92 -8.28 10.74
C GLY A 5 18.64 -9.79 10.62
N GLU A 6 17.38 -10.18 10.34
CA GLU A 6 17.00 -11.59 10.13
C GLU A 6 16.96 -11.92 8.63
N ASP A 7 17.59 -13.03 8.23
CA ASP A 7 17.49 -13.53 6.85
C ASP A 7 16.15 -14.25 6.63
N ILE A 8 15.27 -13.62 5.85
CA ILE A 8 13.94 -14.14 5.51
C ILE A 8 13.88 -14.77 4.12
N THR A 9 15.02 -14.94 3.43
CA THR A 9 15.09 -15.36 2.01
C THR A 9 14.34 -16.66 1.77
N TYR A 10 14.54 -17.65 2.62
CA TYR A 10 13.95 -18.98 2.48
C TYR A 10 12.79 -19.25 3.43
N GLN A 11 12.35 -18.24 4.17
CA GLN A 11 11.15 -18.39 5.02
C GLN A 11 9.93 -18.62 4.16
N LYS A 12 9.02 -19.47 4.65
CA LYS A 12 7.74 -19.76 3.98
C LYS A 12 6.91 -18.47 3.87
N GLU A 13 6.17 -18.35 2.80
CA GLU A 13 5.39 -17.14 2.48
C GLU A 13 4.43 -16.73 3.61
N HIS A 14 3.73 -17.71 4.22
CA HIS A 14 2.83 -17.45 5.35
C HIS A 14 3.54 -16.96 6.64
N VAL A 15 4.85 -17.18 6.75
CA VAL A 15 5.67 -16.65 7.85
C VAL A 15 6.02 -15.19 7.55
N ARG A 16 6.53 -14.93 6.34
CA ARG A 16 6.86 -13.56 5.89
C ARG A 16 5.64 -12.64 5.89
N SER A 17 4.47 -13.14 5.49
CA SER A 17 3.22 -12.35 5.45
C SER A 17 2.74 -11.85 6.82
N LYS A 18 3.28 -12.38 7.93
CA LYS A 18 2.96 -11.86 9.28
C LYS A 18 3.62 -10.51 9.57
N VAL A 19 4.76 -10.24 8.93
CA VAL A 19 5.58 -9.06 9.19
C VAL A 19 5.70 -8.12 7.98
N ILE A 20 5.27 -8.58 6.81
CA ILE A 20 5.25 -7.79 5.57
C ILE A 20 3.78 -7.52 5.19
N GLY A 21 3.38 -6.25 5.20
CA GLY A 21 2.13 -5.81 4.58
C GLY A 21 2.33 -5.63 3.07
N HIS A 22 1.35 -6.01 2.25
CA HIS A 22 1.44 -5.85 0.81
C HIS A 22 0.08 -5.43 0.24
N LEU A 23 0.08 -4.33 -0.51
CA LEU A 23 -1.03 -3.92 -1.37
C LEU A 23 -0.64 -4.13 -2.83
N PHE A 24 -1.50 -4.83 -3.54
CA PHE A 24 -1.35 -5.08 -4.97
C PHE A 24 -2.01 -3.96 -5.78
N GLN A 25 -1.57 -3.79 -7.01
CA GLN A 25 -2.21 -2.92 -7.99
C GLN A 25 -3.70 -3.27 -8.19
N ASP A 26 -4.01 -4.57 -8.29
CA ASP A 26 -5.38 -5.08 -8.30
C ASP A 26 -5.85 -5.38 -6.88
N PRO A 27 -6.81 -4.60 -6.33
CA PRO A 27 -7.30 -4.80 -4.96
C PRO A 27 -8.05 -6.13 -4.75
N LEU A 28 -8.45 -6.83 -5.83
CA LEU A 28 -9.03 -8.17 -5.74
C LEU A 28 -8.04 -9.18 -5.19
N LYS A 29 -6.75 -9.03 -5.52
CA LYS A 29 -5.69 -9.96 -5.06
C LYS A 29 -5.46 -9.91 -3.55
N GLY A 30 -5.83 -8.83 -2.90
CA GLY A 30 -5.71 -8.65 -1.45
C GLY A 30 -6.94 -9.08 -0.65
N THR A 31 -8.02 -9.55 -1.30
CA THR A 31 -9.31 -9.84 -0.67
C THR A 31 -9.90 -11.18 -1.11
N ALA A 32 -10.82 -11.71 -0.29
CA ALA A 32 -11.71 -12.82 -0.66
C ALA A 32 -13.08 -12.23 -1.07
N PRO A 33 -13.36 -12.01 -2.37
CA PRO A 33 -14.48 -11.19 -2.83
C PRO A 33 -15.86 -11.77 -2.48
N HIS A 34 -15.97 -13.09 -2.32
CA HIS A 34 -17.23 -13.77 -1.93
C HIS A 34 -17.49 -13.73 -0.42
N MET A 35 -16.47 -13.40 0.37
CA MET A 35 -16.60 -13.25 1.82
C MET A 35 -17.01 -11.82 2.17
N THR A 36 -17.65 -11.67 3.33
CA THR A 36 -18.05 -10.37 3.87
C THR A 36 -16.83 -9.54 4.30
N ILE A 37 -17.04 -8.23 4.50
CA ILE A 37 -16.01 -7.32 5.05
C ILE A 37 -15.51 -7.87 6.41
N GLU A 38 -16.43 -8.26 7.30
CA GLU A 38 -16.09 -8.83 8.61
C GLU A 38 -15.22 -10.08 8.51
N GLU A 39 -15.53 -10.98 7.58
CA GLU A 39 -14.76 -12.21 7.37
C GLU A 39 -13.38 -11.93 6.78
N ASN A 40 -13.26 -10.99 5.85
CA ASN A 40 -11.96 -10.56 5.31
C ASN A 40 -11.08 -9.96 6.41
N MET A 41 -11.64 -9.07 7.25
CA MET A 41 -10.91 -8.51 8.40
C MET A 41 -10.50 -9.59 9.40
N ALA A 42 -11.38 -10.57 9.65
CA ALA A 42 -11.07 -11.70 10.51
C ALA A 42 -9.87 -12.53 10.00
N LEU A 43 -9.83 -12.80 8.69
CA LEU A 43 -8.70 -13.50 8.06
C LEU A 43 -7.40 -12.70 8.23
N ALA A 44 -7.43 -11.39 7.99
CA ALA A 44 -6.28 -10.51 8.15
C ALA A 44 -5.79 -10.49 9.61
N TYR A 45 -6.71 -10.40 10.58
CA TYR A 45 -6.40 -10.42 12.00
C TYR A 45 -5.77 -11.75 12.44
N LEU A 46 -6.35 -12.89 12.01
CA LEU A 46 -5.85 -14.23 12.35
C LEU A 46 -4.47 -14.53 11.75
N ARG A 47 -4.15 -13.95 10.59
CA ARG A 47 -2.83 -14.10 9.95
C ARG A 47 -1.68 -13.70 10.87
N THR A 48 -1.88 -12.66 11.67
CA THR A 48 -0.85 -12.09 12.56
C THR A 48 -0.83 -12.73 13.95
N THR A 49 -1.84 -13.56 14.27
CA THR A 49 -1.96 -14.19 15.59
C THR A 49 -0.92 -15.30 15.73
N THR A 50 -0.15 -15.26 16.82
CA THR A 50 0.84 -16.30 17.16
C THR A 50 0.23 -17.48 17.92
N SER A 51 -1.06 -17.44 18.22
CA SER A 51 -1.76 -18.49 18.98
C SER A 51 -1.75 -19.81 18.22
N LYS A 52 -1.23 -20.87 18.85
CA LYS A 52 -1.30 -22.26 18.35
C LYS A 52 -2.75 -22.76 18.15
N ASN A 53 -3.72 -22.07 18.72
CA ASN A 53 -5.15 -22.36 18.64
C ASN A 53 -5.91 -21.51 17.62
N ALA A 54 -5.23 -20.95 16.63
CA ALA A 54 -5.87 -20.13 15.58
C ALA A 54 -7.04 -20.85 14.89
N TYR A 55 -6.97 -22.17 14.73
CA TYR A 55 -8.06 -23.01 14.18
C TYR A 55 -9.35 -22.97 15.03
N PHE A 56 -9.27 -22.67 16.33
CA PHE A 56 -10.41 -22.58 17.24
C PHE A 56 -10.70 -21.18 17.70
N SER A 57 -9.97 -20.19 17.19
CA SER A 57 -10.14 -18.80 17.54
C SER A 57 -11.40 -18.24 16.87
N ARG A 58 -12.53 -18.33 17.57
CA ARG A 58 -13.76 -17.67 17.13
C ARG A 58 -13.59 -16.16 17.27
N ILE A 59 -13.93 -15.42 16.22
CA ILE A 59 -14.06 -13.96 16.28
C ILE A 59 -15.12 -13.60 17.32
N LYS A 60 -14.72 -12.92 18.38
CA LYS A 60 -15.58 -12.53 19.50
C LYS A 60 -16.32 -11.23 19.17
N ALA A 61 -17.36 -10.93 19.92
CA ALA A 61 -18.10 -9.66 19.79
C ALA A 61 -17.18 -8.44 20.00
N ALA A 62 -16.18 -8.56 20.87
CA ALA A 62 -15.16 -7.52 21.08
C ALA A 62 -14.30 -7.27 19.83
N ASP A 63 -13.92 -8.34 19.09
CA ASP A 63 -13.15 -8.22 17.86
C ASP A 63 -13.99 -7.51 16.78
N LYS A 64 -15.27 -7.87 16.66
CA LYS A 64 -16.19 -7.22 15.71
C LYS A 64 -16.39 -5.74 16.02
N LYS A 65 -16.47 -5.37 17.30
CA LYS A 65 -16.54 -3.96 17.71
C LYS A 65 -15.27 -3.24 17.28
N LYS A 66 -14.09 -3.82 17.52
CA LYS A 66 -12.81 -3.27 17.09
C LYS A 66 -12.72 -3.13 15.55
N PHE A 67 -13.21 -4.11 14.80
CA PHE A 67 -13.26 -4.02 13.33
C PHE A 67 -14.15 -2.86 12.87
N ARG A 68 -15.32 -2.67 13.51
CA ARG A 68 -16.20 -1.55 13.20
C ARG A 68 -15.52 -0.20 13.47
N GLU A 69 -14.84 -0.06 14.59
CA GLU A 69 -14.10 1.16 14.94
C GLU A 69 -12.97 1.45 13.93
N GLN A 70 -12.25 0.43 13.50
CA GLN A 70 -11.20 0.57 12.48
C GLN A 70 -11.77 0.91 11.10
N LEU A 71 -12.89 0.33 10.70
CA LEU A 71 -13.58 0.65 9.44
C LEU A 71 -14.10 2.08 9.42
N ALA A 72 -14.58 2.60 10.54
CA ALA A 72 -15.06 3.98 10.66
C ALA A 72 -13.92 5.00 10.39
N LEU A 73 -12.65 4.65 10.66
CA LEU A 73 -11.51 5.53 10.34
C LEU A 73 -11.30 5.74 8.84
N LEU A 74 -11.87 4.87 7.99
CA LEU A 74 -11.79 4.99 6.54
C LEU A 74 -12.73 6.08 5.97
N ASP A 75 -13.73 6.49 6.74
CA ASP A 75 -14.77 7.46 6.32
C ASP A 75 -15.43 7.09 4.99
N MET A 76 -15.79 5.81 4.84
CA MET A 76 -16.39 5.24 3.61
C MET A 76 -17.70 4.49 3.86
N GLY A 77 -18.24 4.54 5.10
CA GLY A 77 -19.48 3.88 5.50
C GLY A 77 -19.37 2.36 5.50
N LEU A 78 -18.18 1.80 5.62
CA LEU A 78 -17.97 0.34 5.62
C LEU A 78 -18.32 -0.29 6.97
N GLU A 79 -18.23 0.47 8.05
CA GLU A 79 -18.57 0.07 9.42
C GLU A 79 -20.02 -0.38 9.57
N ASP A 80 -20.93 0.15 8.74
CA ASP A 80 -22.37 -0.21 8.75
C ASP A 80 -22.71 -1.34 7.77
N ARG A 81 -21.73 -1.73 6.93
CA ARG A 81 -21.90 -2.74 5.89
C ARG A 81 -21.02 -3.98 6.09
N MET A 82 -20.63 -4.28 7.31
CA MET A 82 -19.68 -5.37 7.64
C MET A 82 -20.12 -6.75 7.13
N LYS A 83 -21.41 -6.96 6.91
CA LYS A 83 -22.00 -8.20 6.36
C LYS A 83 -22.08 -8.24 4.83
N GLN A 84 -21.71 -7.14 4.16
CA GLN A 84 -21.72 -7.09 2.71
C GLN A 84 -20.52 -7.84 2.15
N PRO A 85 -20.68 -8.64 1.07
CA PRO A 85 -19.55 -9.24 0.35
C PRO A 85 -18.60 -8.17 -0.20
N VAL A 86 -17.30 -8.39 -0.06
CA VAL A 86 -16.26 -7.44 -0.52
C VAL A 86 -16.30 -7.23 -2.03
N GLY A 87 -16.72 -8.23 -2.80
CA GLY A 87 -16.90 -8.12 -4.25
C GLY A 87 -17.88 -7.03 -4.70
N LEU A 88 -18.79 -6.56 -3.81
CA LEU A 88 -19.75 -5.50 -4.10
C LEU A 88 -19.22 -4.09 -3.74
N LEU A 89 -18.01 -3.97 -3.23
CA LEU A 89 -17.38 -2.69 -2.93
C LEU A 89 -16.85 -2.03 -4.20
N SER A 90 -16.84 -0.69 -4.23
CA SER A 90 -16.10 0.05 -5.26
C SER A 90 -14.59 -0.26 -5.20
N GLY A 91 -13.85 0.04 -6.26
CA GLY A 91 -12.40 -0.13 -6.30
C GLY A 91 -11.70 0.58 -5.13
N GLY A 92 -12.03 1.84 -4.88
CA GLY A 92 -11.46 2.62 -3.78
C GLY A 92 -11.84 2.11 -2.40
N GLN A 93 -13.08 1.71 -2.18
CA GLN A 93 -13.51 1.10 -0.92
C GLN A 93 -12.76 -0.20 -0.64
N ARG A 94 -12.55 -1.01 -1.68
CA ARG A 94 -11.80 -2.26 -1.58
C ARG A 94 -10.31 -1.99 -1.31
N GLN A 95 -9.75 -0.99 -1.97
CA GLN A 95 -8.35 -0.61 -1.74
C GLN A 95 -8.12 -0.09 -0.31
N ALA A 96 -9.01 0.78 0.18
CA ALA A 96 -8.96 1.27 1.56
C ALA A 96 -9.11 0.11 2.58
N LEU A 97 -10.03 -0.82 2.32
CA LEU A 97 -10.17 -2.02 3.14
C LEU A 97 -8.89 -2.87 3.14
N THR A 98 -8.28 -3.08 1.96
CA THR A 98 -7.03 -3.84 1.83
C THR A 98 -5.89 -3.18 2.59
N LEU A 99 -5.77 -1.85 2.51
CA LEU A 99 -4.81 -1.07 3.29
C LEU A 99 -5.01 -1.27 4.79
N LEU A 100 -6.25 -1.13 5.27
CA LEU A 100 -6.59 -1.36 6.66
C LEU A 100 -6.21 -2.78 7.11
N MET A 101 -6.57 -3.80 6.32
CA MET A 101 -6.23 -5.20 6.59
C MET A 101 -4.72 -5.45 6.64
N ALA A 102 -3.94 -4.80 5.77
CA ALA A 102 -2.48 -4.94 5.74
C ALA A 102 -1.81 -4.29 6.97
N THR A 103 -2.48 -3.31 7.59
CA THR A 103 -1.95 -2.49 8.70
C THR A 103 -2.68 -2.69 10.04
N MET A 104 -3.67 -3.60 10.12
CA MET A 104 -4.39 -3.95 11.37
C MET A 104 -3.45 -4.34 12.51
N VAL A 105 -2.38 -5.02 12.16
CA VAL A 105 -1.21 -5.22 13.03
C VAL A 105 -0.05 -4.60 12.29
N THR A 106 0.63 -3.66 12.93
CA THR A 106 1.70 -2.88 12.33
C THR A 106 2.76 -3.79 11.71
N PRO A 107 2.91 -3.80 10.38
CA PRO A 107 3.94 -4.60 9.72
C PRO A 107 5.32 -3.96 9.91
N LYS A 108 6.39 -4.75 9.78
CA LYS A 108 7.77 -4.23 9.76
C LYS A 108 8.06 -3.43 8.49
N ILE A 109 7.43 -3.82 7.38
CA ILE A 109 7.47 -3.10 6.11
C ILE A 109 6.14 -3.23 5.39
N LEU A 110 5.69 -2.13 4.77
CA LEU A 110 4.51 -2.06 3.92
C LEU A 110 4.96 -1.86 2.47
N LEU A 111 4.59 -2.79 1.60
CA LEU A 111 4.85 -2.73 0.17
C LEU A 111 3.58 -2.27 -0.56
N LEU A 112 3.68 -1.20 -1.32
CA LEU A 112 2.58 -0.61 -2.09
C LEU A 112 2.95 -0.64 -3.57
N ASP A 113 2.26 -1.49 -4.34
CA ASP A 113 2.52 -1.66 -5.77
C ASP A 113 1.43 -0.96 -6.57
N GLU A 114 1.72 0.28 -7.03
CA GLU A 114 0.80 1.12 -7.81
C GLU A 114 -0.65 1.12 -7.28
N HIS A 115 -0.81 1.12 -5.97
CA HIS A 115 -2.06 0.81 -5.26
C HIS A 115 -3.21 1.79 -5.52
N THR A 116 -2.99 2.87 -6.26
CA THR A 116 -4.02 3.85 -6.65
C THR A 116 -4.21 3.98 -8.15
N ALA A 117 -3.42 3.28 -8.97
CA ALA A 117 -3.41 3.45 -10.42
C ALA A 117 -4.75 3.10 -11.11
N ALA A 118 -5.53 2.19 -10.53
CA ALA A 118 -6.81 1.74 -11.07
C ALA A 118 -8.03 2.55 -10.53
N LEU A 119 -7.79 3.63 -9.78
CA LEU A 119 -8.83 4.44 -9.15
C LEU A 119 -9.05 5.75 -9.91
N ASP A 120 -10.27 6.29 -9.81
CA ASP A 120 -10.52 7.66 -10.25
C ASP A 120 -9.72 8.67 -9.39
N PRO A 121 -9.39 9.87 -9.91
CA PRO A 121 -8.48 10.81 -9.25
C PRO A 121 -8.92 11.19 -7.82
N ALA A 122 -10.20 11.47 -7.60
CA ALA A 122 -10.71 11.86 -6.29
C ALA A 122 -10.62 10.72 -5.26
N THR A 123 -10.86 9.48 -5.69
CA THR A 123 -10.74 8.30 -4.85
C THR A 123 -9.27 7.96 -4.60
N ALA A 124 -8.42 8.09 -5.62
CA ALA A 124 -6.97 7.89 -5.49
C ALA A 124 -6.37 8.83 -4.43
N GLU A 125 -6.73 10.11 -4.46
CA GLU A 125 -6.28 11.11 -3.48
C GLU A 125 -6.71 10.73 -2.05
N LYS A 126 -7.97 10.31 -1.86
CA LYS A 126 -8.46 9.85 -0.55
C LYS A 126 -7.66 8.65 -0.03
N VAL A 127 -7.39 7.66 -0.88
CA VAL A 127 -6.60 6.47 -0.51
C VAL A 127 -5.16 6.84 -0.20
N LEU A 128 -4.53 7.75 -0.96
CA LEU A 128 -3.18 8.26 -0.70
C LEU A 128 -3.11 9.00 0.64
N ASN A 129 -4.07 9.88 0.93
CA ASN A 129 -4.12 10.61 2.20
C ASN A 129 -4.31 9.64 3.38
N LEU A 130 -5.14 8.62 3.23
CA LEU A 130 -5.30 7.56 4.22
C LEU A 130 -3.98 6.77 4.40
N THR A 131 -3.29 6.46 3.31
CA THR A 131 -1.98 5.78 3.35
C THR A 131 -0.96 6.61 4.11
N LYS A 132 -0.83 7.91 3.79
CA LYS A 132 0.05 8.86 4.50
C LYS A 132 -0.24 8.86 5.99
N LYS A 133 -1.51 8.98 6.36
CA LYS A 133 -1.96 9.00 7.75
C LYS A 133 -1.56 7.73 8.48
N ILE A 134 -1.92 6.54 7.98
CA ILE A 134 -1.63 5.26 8.61
C ILE A 134 -0.13 5.04 8.75
N VAL A 135 0.65 5.30 7.68
CA VAL A 135 2.10 5.10 7.68
C VAL A 135 2.78 5.99 8.71
N SER A 136 2.37 7.27 8.81
CA SER A 136 2.95 8.21 9.78
C SER A 136 2.53 7.92 11.22
N GLU A 137 1.24 7.67 11.48
CA GLU A 137 0.74 7.40 12.83
C GLU A 137 1.29 6.11 13.43
N GLN A 138 1.49 5.08 12.61
CA GLN A 138 2.03 3.80 13.05
C GLN A 138 3.56 3.68 12.86
N ASN A 139 4.20 4.72 12.32
CA ASN A 139 5.64 4.77 12.03
C ASN A 139 6.14 3.57 11.21
N ILE A 140 5.41 3.24 10.15
CA ILE A 140 5.68 2.07 9.29
C ILE A 140 6.77 2.41 8.27
N THR A 141 7.77 1.55 8.12
CA THR A 141 8.65 1.58 6.94
C THR A 141 7.84 1.20 5.71
N CYS A 142 7.77 2.10 4.72
CA CYS A 142 6.95 1.91 3.52
C CYS A 142 7.81 2.00 2.26
N LEU A 143 7.65 1.02 1.37
CA LEU A 143 8.18 1.05 0.02
C LEU A 143 7.01 1.12 -0.97
N MET A 144 6.91 2.25 -1.68
CA MET A 144 5.85 2.49 -2.65
C MET A 144 6.43 2.51 -4.07
N VAL A 145 5.83 1.73 -4.96
CA VAL A 145 6.07 1.78 -6.40
C VAL A 145 4.98 2.65 -7.02
N THR A 146 5.37 3.61 -7.83
CA THR A 146 4.48 4.48 -8.61
C THR A 146 5.14 4.87 -9.93
N HIS A 147 4.33 5.03 -10.97
CA HIS A 147 4.75 5.66 -12.23
C HIS A 147 4.47 7.16 -12.26
N ASN A 148 3.82 7.71 -11.22
CA ASN A 148 3.52 9.13 -11.12
C ASN A 148 4.69 9.87 -10.45
N MET A 149 5.38 10.73 -11.21
CA MET A 149 6.57 11.45 -10.76
C MET A 149 6.28 12.47 -9.66
N HIS A 150 5.09 13.09 -9.66
CA HIS A 150 4.66 13.96 -8.57
C HIS A 150 4.53 13.19 -7.27
N GLN A 151 3.87 12.03 -7.29
CA GLN A 151 3.76 11.17 -6.12
C GLN A 151 5.13 10.68 -5.63
N ALA A 152 6.05 10.37 -6.56
CA ALA A 152 7.40 9.92 -6.22
C ALA A 152 8.22 10.99 -5.47
N LEU A 153 7.94 12.28 -5.70
CA LEU A 153 8.56 13.41 -4.98
C LEU A 153 7.74 13.89 -3.78
N GLU A 154 6.42 13.79 -3.81
CA GLU A 154 5.57 14.26 -2.73
C GLU A 154 5.53 13.28 -1.55
N LEU A 155 5.56 11.96 -1.86
CA LEU A 155 5.42 10.90 -0.86
C LEU A 155 6.77 10.37 -0.41
N GLY A 156 6.86 10.02 0.88
CA GLY A 156 8.07 9.46 1.46
C GLY A 156 9.21 10.47 1.63
N ASN A 157 10.38 9.98 2.01
CA ASN A 157 11.59 10.76 2.32
C ASN A 157 12.81 10.36 1.48
N ARG A 158 12.67 9.36 0.61
CA ARG A 158 13.70 8.88 -0.32
C ARG A 158 13.04 8.44 -1.62
N THR A 159 13.60 8.82 -2.75
CA THR A 159 13.11 8.47 -4.08
C THR A 159 14.16 7.64 -4.80
N LEU A 160 13.77 6.45 -5.22
CA LEU A 160 14.58 5.57 -6.05
C LEU A 160 13.97 5.51 -7.45
N MET A 161 14.80 5.63 -8.46
CA MET A 161 14.38 5.41 -9.83
C MET A 161 15.12 4.21 -10.40
N MET A 162 14.36 3.34 -11.08
CA MET A 162 14.88 2.08 -11.59
C MET A 162 14.73 2.02 -13.11
N ASP A 163 15.75 1.51 -13.78
CA ASP A 163 15.70 1.10 -15.19
C ASP A 163 16.39 -0.24 -15.38
N SER A 164 15.71 -1.13 -16.10
CA SER A 164 16.26 -2.44 -16.50
C SER A 164 16.84 -3.25 -15.32
N GLY A 165 16.18 -3.19 -14.15
CA GLY A 165 16.59 -3.92 -12.94
C GLY A 165 17.67 -3.24 -12.11
N ASN A 166 18.17 -2.06 -12.53
CA ASN A 166 19.18 -1.30 -11.80
C ASN A 166 18.59 -0.03 -11.19
N ILE A 167 19.11 0.38 -10.03
CA ILE A 167 18.82 1.70 -9.47
C ILE A 167 19.68 2.71 -10.21
N VAL A 168 19.03 3.61 -10.97
CA VAL A 168 19.71 4.66 -11.76
C VAL A 168 19.73 5.99 -11.02
N LEU A 169 18.83 6.20 -10.07
CA LEU A 169 18.80 7.39 -9.22
C LEU A 169 18.41 6.99 -7.80
N ASP A 170 19.07 7.60 -6.82
CA ASP A 170 18.79 7.45 -5.39
C ASP A 170 18.98 8.80 -4.72
N VAL A 171 17.89 9.44 -4.33
CA VAL A 171 17.90 10.78 -3.73
C VAL A 171 17.10 10.83 -2.44
N SER A 172 17.61 11.59 -1.45
CA SER A 172 17.00 11.76 -0.14
C SER A 172 17.38 13.10 0.48
N GLY A 173 16.70 13.48 1.59
CA GLY A 173 16.98 14.70 2.34
C GLY A 173 16.85 15.96 1.49
N GLU A 174 17.72 16.95 1.74
CA GLU A 174 17.64 18.28 1.11
C GLU A 174 17.74 18.27 -0.42
N GLU A 175 18.48 17.34 -0.99
CA GLU A 175 18.58 17.20 -2.45
C GLU A 175 17.21 16.85 -3.04
N ARG A 176 16.53 15.87 -2.44
CA ARG A 176 15.20 15.46 -2.86
C ARG A 176 14.14 16.55 -2.65
N GLU A 177 14.20 17.27 -1.52
CA GLU A 177 13.23 18.31 -1.18
C GLU A 177 13.25 19.50 -2.16
N LYS A 178 14.42 19.77 -2.76
CA LYS A 178 14.62 20.85 -3.75
C LYS A 178 14.36 20.40 -5.20
N MET A 179 14.19 19.10 -5.41
CA MET A 179 14.06 18.50 -6.76
C MET A 179 12.65 18.71 -7.31
N SER A 180 12.58 19.22 -8.53
CA SER A 180 11.35 19.25 -9.33
C SER A 180 11.14 17.96 -10.11
N VAL A 181 9.94 17.76 -10.67
CA VAL A 181 9.67 16.65 -11.59
C VAL A 181 10.54 16.74 -12.83
N ASP A 182 10.78 17.94 -13.35
CA ASP A 182 11.63 18.14 -14.51
C ASP A 182 13.08 17.76 -14.23
N ASP A 183 13.62 18.10 -13.05
CA ASP A 183 14.96 17.66 -12.61
C ASP A 183 15.05 16.14 -12.50
N LEU A 184 14.01 15.50 -11.96
CA LEU A 184 13.94 14.04 -11.83
C LEU A 184 13.99 13.36 -13.20
N LEU A 185 13.25 13.89 -14.18
CA LEU A 185 13.20 13.40 -15.55
C LEU A 185 14.51 13.62 -16.29
N GLU A 186 15.15 14.79 -16.13
CA GLU A 186 16.46 15.08 -16.71
C GLU A 186 17.54 14.13 -16.18
N GLN A 187 17.59 13.94 -14.88
CA GLN A 187 18.54 13.00 -14.27
C GLN A 187 18.30 11.56 -14.75
N PHE A 188 17.04 11.15 -14.94
CA PHE A 188 16.74 9.85 -15.51
C PHE A 188 17.24 9.71 -16.94
N ALA A 189 16.96 10.70 -17.81
CA ALA A 189 17.41 10.69 -19.20
C ALA A 189 18.94 10.55 -19.31
N VAL A 190 19.68 11.32 -18.52
CA VAL A 190 21.15 11.30 -18.49
C VAL A 190 21.66 9.93 -18.02
N ARG A 191 21.12 9.37 -16.95
CA ARG A 191 21.64 8.15 -16.32
C ARG A 191 21.16 6.85 -16.99
N ALA A 192 19.97 6.83 -17.53
CA ALA A 192 19.45 5.69 -18.28
C ALA A 192 19.98 5.62 -19.73
N GLY A 193 20.68 6.68 -20.21
CA GLY A 193 21.22 6.75 -21.57
C GLY A 193 20.14 6.71 -22.66
N LYS A 194 18.89 7.02 -22.33
CA LYS A 194 17.73 6.99 -23.23
C LYS A 194 17.19 8.40 -23.40
N ALA A 195 16.93 8.78 -24.66
CA ALA A 195 16.04 9.91 -24.92
C ALA A 195 14.65 9.51 -24.40
N LEU A 196 14.10 10.32 -23.49
CA LEU A 196 12.74 10.10 -23.00
C LEU A 196 11.78 10.23 -24.17
N ASP A 197 11.08 9.16 -24.52
CA ASP A 197 9.92 9.22 -25.41
C ASP A 197 8.89 10.13 -24.73
N ASN A 198 8.73 11.33 -25.26
CA ASN A 198 7.93 12.42 -24.70
C ASN A 198 6.45 12.05 -24.45
N ASP A 199 5.94 11.02 -25.11
CA ASP A 199 4.51 10.69 -25.05
C ASP A 199 4.04 10.14 -23.69
N ARG A 200 4.87 9.36 -22.98
CA ARG A 200 4.50 8.84 -21.65
C ARG A 200 4.53 9.89 -20.55
N ILE A 201 5.34 10.92 -20.73
CA ILE A 201 5.54 12.01 -19.75
C ILE A 201 4.46 13.07 -19.91
N LEU A 202 3.98 13.31 -21.14
CA LEU A 202 2.91 14.25 -21.43
C LEU A 202 1.57 13.82 -20.83
N PHE A 203 1.28 12.51 -20.73
CA PHE A 203 0.04 12.04 -20.09
C PHE A 203 0.01 12.28 -18.57
N SER A 204 1.15 12.39 -17.90
CA SER A 204 1.20 12.75 -16.47
C SER A 204 1.00 14.25 -16.22
N LYS A 205 1.13 15.12 -17.26
CA LYS A 205 0.89 16.56 -17.16
C LYS A 205 -0.57 16.98 -17.44
N VAL A 206 -1.40 16.08 -17.97
CA VAL A 206 -2.79 16.41 -18.37
C VAL A 206 -3.80 16.12 -17.26
N GLU A 207 -3.39 15.50 -16.16
CA GLU A 207 -4.24 15.18 -15.00
C GLU A 207 -3.95 16.06 -13.78
N ALA A 208 -3.47 17.29 -13.99
CA ALA A 208 -3.32 18.30 -12.95
C ALA A 208 -4.42 19.37 -13.05
#